data_1105a4d9e1094c369acbfbd61b3bb333
#
_entry.id   1105a4d9e1094c369acbfbd61b3bb333
#
_cell.length_a   1.000
_cell.length_b   1.000
_cell.length_c   1.000
_cell.angle_alpha   90.00
_cell.angle_beta   90.00
_cell.angle_gamma   90.00
#
_symmetry.space_group_name_H-M   'P 1'
#
loop_
_entity.id
_entity.type
_entity.pdbx_description
1 polymer ?
#
loop_
_entity_poly.entity_id
_entity_poly.type
_entity_poly.pdbx_seq_one_letter_code
_entity_poly.pdbx_strand_id
1 'polypeptide(L)'
;MPNPVVTGETAPQTALPAQVDIYDFDKTLVPFDSGSLFIGYCALHYPWVLVYLPVWFIACLLFALRVLSLQKFKNLCFGFLPMVPVQRAAKGFWEKHLHRVYPWFTQKKRPAVIISASPDFLLEELQRRLGLPYLLCTQHNLKTGRILGQNCRGEEKVRRFHRAFPGVQVVDVYILQFTGLAAR
;
A
#
# COMPACT_ATOMS: atom_id res chain seq x y z
N MET A 1 7.19 3.09 21.51
CA MET A 1 7.46 4.29 20.70
C MET A 1 7.22 3.92 19.25
N PRO A 2 6.33 4.57 18.49
CA PRO A 2 6.12 4.25 17.08
C PRO A 2 7.32 4.74 16.27
N ASN A 3 7.89 3.85 15.42
CA ASN A 3 8.89 4.23 14.42
C ASN A 3 8.30 5.26 13.46
N PRO A 4 9.03 6.29 13.05
CA PRO A 4 8.51 7.31 12.17
C PRO A 4 8.18 6.70 10.81
N VAL A 5 6.91 6.77 10.48
CA VAL A 5 6.44 6.73 9.10
C VAL A 5 7.10 7.91 8.42
N VAL A 6 7.84 7.69 7.36
CA VAL A 6 8.34 8.78 6.52
C VAL A 6 7.14 9.36 5.77
N THR A 7 6.31 10.07 6.52
CA THR A 7 5.37 11.05 5.99
C THR A 7 6.25 12.20 5.52
N GLY A 8 6.34 12.46 4.26
CA GLY A 8 6.95 13.56 3.51
C GLY A 8 7.75 14.68 4.18
N GLU A 9 8.09 14.58 5.47
CA GLU A 9 8.89 15.52 6.24
C GLU A 9 9.75 14.75 7.24
N THR A 10 11.08 14.83 7.03
CA THR A 10 12.17 14.31 7.85
C THR A 10 12.30 12.80 8.02
N ALA A 11 13.11 12.19 7.14
CA ALA A 11 13.77 10.92 7.43
C ALA A 11 14.61 11.08 8.73
N PRO A 12 14.69 10.05 9.60
CA PRO A 12 15.65 10.07 10.71
C PRO A 12 17.05 10.24 10.11
N GLN A 13 17.92 11.01 10.78
CA GLN A 13 19.30 11.35 10.37
C GLN A 13 20.29 10.14 10.38
N THR A 14 19.82 8.96 10.06
CA THR A 14 20.67 7.87 9.61
C THR A 14 21.02 8.15 8.15
N ALA A 15 22.30 8.24 7.84
CA ALA A 15 22.79 8.47 6.50
C ALA A 15 22.04 7.58 5.52
N LEU A 16 21.47 8.19 4.46
CA LEU A 16 20.76 7.44 3.43
C LEU A 16 21.71 6.40 2.83
N PRO A 17 21.25 5.20 2.51
CA PRO A 17 22.09 4.20 1.85
C PRO A 17 22.53 4.70 0.48
N ALA A 18 23.78 4.42 0.08
CA ALA A 18 24.28 4.80 -1.23
C ALA A 18 23.52 4.10 -2.37
N GLN A 19 23.09 2.86 -2.12
CA GLN A 19 22.39 2.01 -3.08
C GLN A 19 21.18 1.34 -2.44
N VAL A 20 20.08 1.23 -3.20
CA VAL A 20 18.85 0.56 -2.80
C VAL A 20 18.26 -0.28 -3.91
N ASP A 21 17.44 -1.27 -3.52
CA ASP A 21 16.52 -1.96 -4.40
C ASP A 21 15.09 -1.47 -4.13
N ILE A 22 14.33 -1.24 -5.20
CA ILE A 22 12.94 -0.81 -5.13
C ILE A 22 12.03 -2.02 -5.33
N TYR A 23 11.02 -2.13 -4.49
CA TYR A 23 10.00 -3.19 -4.58
C TYR A 23 8.60 -2.58 -4.66
N ASP A 24 7.83 -2.99 -5.67
CA ASP A 24 6.38 -2.84 -5.60
C ASP A 24 5.82 -3.87 -4.61
N PHE A 25 4.58 -3.69 -4.17
CA PHE A 25 4.03 -4.52 -3.10
C PHE A 25 3.01 -5.53 -3.59
N ASP A 26 1.82 -5.05 -4.00
CA ASP A 26 0.72 -5.91 -4.43
C ASP A 26 1.10 -6.73 -5.67
N LYS A 27 0.85 -8.04 -5.63
CA LYS A 27 1.22 -9.00 -6.69
C LYS A 27 2.71 -9.08 -6.98
N THR A 28 3.55 -8.43 -6.17
CA THR A 28 5.03 -8.50 -6.24
C THR A 28 5.61 -9.15 -4.99
N LEU A 29 5.36 -8.61 -3.82
CA LEU A 29 5.79 -9.20 -2.53
C LEU A 29 4.73 -10.13 -1.92
N VAL A 30 3.47 -9.97 -2.33
CA VAL A 30 2.33 -10.81 -1.97
C VAL A 30 1.54 -11.20 -3.22
N PRO A 31 0.87 -12.37 -3.27
CA PRO A 31 0.15 -12.83 -4.47
C PRO A 31 -1.22 -12.17 -4.67
N PHE A 32 -1.57 -11.14 -3.90
CA PHE A 32 -2.89 -10.52 -3.89
C PHE A 32 -2.84 -9.00 -3.95
N ASP A 33 -3.99 -8.37 -4.16
CA ASP A 33 -4.21 -6.94 -3.93
C ASP A 33 -4.60 -6.74 -2.45
N SER A 34 -3.71 -6.10 -1.69
CA SER A 34 -3.86 -5.98 -0.24
C SER A 34 -5.04 -5.11 0.16
N GLY A 35 -5.33 -4.07 -0.61
CA GLY A 35 -6.46 -3.18 -0.34
C GLY A 35 -7.80 -3.90 -0.50
N SER A 36 -8.00 -4.61 -1.60
CA SER A 36 -9.23 -5.37 -1.87
C SER A 36 -9.42 -6.51 -0.85
N LEU A 37 -8.33 -7.23 -0.53
CA LEU A 37 -8.40 -8.32 0.44
C LEU A 37 -8.72 -7.79 1.85
N PHE A 38 -8.20 -6.60 2.22
CA PHE A 38 -8.52 -5.97 3.48
C PHE A 38 -9.99 -5.54 3.59
N ILE A 39 -10.60 -5.03 2.50
CA ILE A 39 -12.03 -4.74 2.46
C ILE A 39 -12.83 -6.01 2.75
N GLY A 40 -12.50 -7.14 2.09
CA GLY A 40 -13.12 -8.43 2.35
C GLY A 40 -12.90 -8.93 3.78
N TYR A 41 -11.69 -8.76 4.32
CA TYR A 41 -11.39 -9.08 5.72
C TYR A 41 -12.28 -8.27 6.67
N CYS A 42 -12.42 -6.96 6.46
CA CYS A 42 -13.28 -6.11 7.28
C CYS A 42 -14.76 -6.50 7.18
N ALA A 43 -15.26 -6.81 5.99
CA ALA A 43 -16.64 -7.27 5.81
C ALA A 43 -16.96 -8.56 6.60
N LEU A 44 -15.98 -9.46 6.70
CA LEU A 44 -16.14 -10.72 7.46
C LEU A 44 -15.99 -10.55 8.97
N HIS A 45 -15.10 -9.68 9.45
CA HIS A 45 -14.81 -9.54 10.88
C HIS A 45 -15.60 -8.41 11.56
N TYR A 46 -16.16 -7.49 10.78
CA TYR A 46 -16.95 -6.34 11.21
C TYR A 46 -18.23 -6.27 10.38
N PRO A 47 -19.23 -7.15 10.62
CA PRO A 47 -20.39 -7.34 9.72
C PRO A 47 -21.21 -6.06 9.51
N TRP A 48 -21.17 -5.09 10.42
CA TRP A 48 -21.83 -3.79 10.22
C TRP A 48 -21.25 -2.99 9.05
N VAL A 49 -20.02 -3.29 8.58
CA VAL A 49 -19.43 -2.69 7.37
C VAL A 49 -20.22 -3.06 6.12
N LEU A 50 -21.00 -4.14 6.15
CA LEU A 50 -21.86 -4.56 5.03
C LEU A 50 -22.92 -3.51 4.67
N VAL A 51 -23.25 -2.58 5.55
CA VAL A 51 -24.08 -1.40 5.22
C VAL A 51 -23.47 -0.57 4.07
N TYR A 52 -22.16 -0.72 3.83
CA TYR A 52 -21.42 -0.06 2.75
C TYR A 52 -21.55 -0.75 1.38
N LEU A 53 -22.17 -1.94 1.31
CA LEU A 53 -22.34 -2.70 0.05
C LEU A 53 -22.96 -1.88 -1.09
N PRO A 54 -24.02 -1.07 -0.88
CA PRO A 54 -24.57 -0.25 -1.95
C PRO A 54 -23.56 0.77 -2.51
N VAL A 55 -22.74 1.36 -1.61
CA VAL A 55 -21.69 2.32 -2.00
C VAL A 55 -20.62 1.62 -2.83
N TRP A 56 -20.17 0.41 -2.42
CA TRP A 56 -19.20 -0.37 -3.19
C TRP A 56 -19.74 -0.78 -4.55
N PHE A 57 -21.01 -1.23 -4.61
CA PHE A 57 -21.64 -1.59 -5.87
C PHE A 57 -21.68 -0.40 -6.84
N ILE A 58 -22.17 0.76 -6.38
CA ILE A 58 -22.20 1.98 -7.17
C ILE A 58 -20.80 2.42 -7.59
N ALA A 59 -19.83 2.37 -6.69
CA ALA A 59 -18.44 2.72 -6.98
C ALA A 59 -17.85 1.82 -8.07
N CYS A 60 -18.07 0.50 -7.99
CA CYS A 60 -17.62 -0.45 -9.01
C CYS A 60 -18.29 -0.20 -10.36
N LEU A 61 -19.61 0.05 -10.39
CA LEU A 61 -20.34 0.36 -11.60
C LEU A 61 -19.82 1.63 -12.27
N LEU A 62 -19.70 2.73 -11.51
CA LEU A 62 -19.20 4.00 -12.04
C LEU A 62 -17.73 3.93 -12.47
N PHE A 63 -16.92 3.11 -11.79
CA PHE A 63 -15.54 2.88 -12.20
C PHE A 63 -15.46 2.05 -13.49
N ALA A 64 -16.28 1.00 -13.63
CA ALA A 64 -16.38 0.20 -14.86
C ALA A 64 -16.84 1.04 -16.06
N LEU A 65 -17.77 1.98 -15.84
CA LEU A 65 -18.23 2.95 -16.84
C LEU A 65 -17.22 4.09 -17.09
N ARG A 66 -16.03 4.05 -16.46
CA ARG A 66 -14.97 5.08 -16.57
C ARG A 66 -15.40 6.50 -16.14
N VAL A 67 -16.47 6.62 -15.34
CA VAL A 67 -16.94 7.90 -14.77
C VAL A 67 -16.06 8.34 -13.59
N LEU A 68 -15.54 7.38 -12.83
CA LEU A 68 -14.67 7.66 -11.68
C LEU A 68 -13.19 7.48 -12.03
N SER A 69 -12.36 8.43 -11.58
CA SER A 69 -10.92 8.21 -11.51
C SER A 69 -10.58 7.15 -10.46
N LEU A 70 -9.44 6.48 -10.61
CA LEU A 70 -8.99 5.46 -9.65
C LEU A 70 -8.92 6.00 -8.20
N GLN A 71 -8.49 7.24 -8.02
CA GLN A 71 -8.41 7.87 -6.69
C GLN A 71 -9.81 8.06 -6.08
N LYS A 72 -10.79 8.54 -6.87
CA LYS A 72 -12.19 8.68 -6.40
C LYS A 72 -12.79 7.32 -6.07
N PHE A 73 -12.53 6.32 -6.91
CA PHE A 73 -12.95 4.94 -6.67
C PHE A 73 -12.39 4.42 -5.33
N LYS A 74 -11.09 4.53 -5.09
CA LYS A 74 -10.46 4.14 -3.83
C LYS A 74 -11.05 4.89 -2.63
N ASN A 75 -11.30 6.19 -2.75
CA ASN A 75 -11.93 6.98 -1.69
C ASN A 75 -13.31 6.46 -1.30
N LEU A 76 -14.11 6.00 -2.26
CA LEU A 76 -15.40 5.36 -1.99
C LEU A 76 -15.22 3.97 -1.38
N CYS A 77 -14.28 3.18 -1.89
CA CYS A 77 -14.01 1.85 -1.37
C CYS A 77 -13.58 1.85 0.09
N PHE A 78 -12.76 2.83 0.50
CA PHE A 78 -12.25 2.95 1.87
C PHE A 78 -13.09 3.88 2.78
N GLY A 79 -14.19 4.44 2.29
CA GLY A 79 -15.07 5.32 3.07
C GLY A 79 -15.65 4.69 4.34
N PHE A 80 -15.63 3.37 4.48
CA PHE A 80 -16.05 2.63 5.67
C PHE A 80 -15.03 2.66 6.82
N LEU A 81 -13.78 3.09 6.60
CA LEU A 81 -12.73 3.04 7.62
C LEU A 81 -13.11 3.64 8.98
N PRO A 82 -13.89 4.74 9.07
CA PRO A 82 -14.33 5.27 10.36
C PRO A 82 -15.16 4.30 11.19
N MET A 83 -15.73 3.28 10.57
CA MET A 83 -16.61 2.30 11.21
C MET A 83 -15.85 1.14 11.86
N VAL A 84 -14.53 1.04 11.65
CA VAL A 84 -13.71 -0.06 12.16
C VAL A 84 -12.49 0.45 12.93
N PRO A 85 -12.00 -0.30 13.93
CA PRO A 85 -10.73 0.01 14.59
C PRO A 85 -9.57 -0.38 13.67
N VAL A 86 -9.18 0.54 12.75
CA VAL A 86 -8.31 0.28 11.59
C VAL A 86 -6.99 -0.37 12.00
N GLN A 87 -6.30 0.11 13.04
CA GLN A 87 -5.03 -0.45 13.50
C GLN A 87 -5.20 -1.91 13.97
N ARG A 88 -6.28 -2.20 14.72
CA ARG A 88 -6.59 -3.56 15.17
C ARG A 88 -6.95 -4.47 13.98
N ALA A 89 -7.70 -3.95 13.02
CA ALA A 89 -8.06 -4.66 11.81
C ALA A 89 -6.82 -4.96 10.95
N ALA A 90 -5.91 -3.98 10.75
CA ALA A 90 -4.66 -4.18 10.03
C ALA A 90 -3.75 -5.22 10.72
N LYS A 91 -3.66 -5.17 12.06
CA LYS A 91 -2.93 -6.16 12.84
C LYS A 91 -3.47 -7.57 12.63
N GLY A 92 -4.78 -7.78 12.79
CA GLY A 92 -5.42 -9.08 12.59
C GLY A 92 -5.36 -9.55 11.14
N PHE A 93 -5.44 -8.64 10.17
CA PHE A 93 -5.24 -8.94 8.76
C PHE A 93 -3.86 -9.55 8.50
N TRP A 94 -2.79 -8.93 9.01
CA TRP A 94 -1.44 -9.43 8.83
C TRP A 94 -1.12 -10.66 9.69
N GLU A 95 -1.73 -10.84 10.84
CA GLU A 95 -1.65 -12.11 11.59
C GLU A 95 -2.09 -13.28 10.74
N LYS A 96 -3.14 -13.09 9.94
CA LYS A 96 -3.69 -14.11 9.05
C LYS A 96 -2.92 -14.28 7.73
N HIS A 97 -2.31 -13.21 7.20
CA HIS A 97 -1.78 -13.19 5.83
C HIS A 97 -0.27 -13.02 5.72
N LEU A 98 0.46 -12.83 6.84
CA LEU A 98 1.91 -12.60 6.82
C LEU A 98 2.68 -13.73 6.15
N HIS A 99 2.26 -14.98 6.34
CA HIS A 99 2.87 -16.17 5.72
C HIS A 99 2.79 -16.18 4.19
N ARG A 100 1.98 -15.30 3.59
CA ARG A 100 1.82 -15.15 2.13
C ARG A 100 2.79 -14.13 1.52
N VAL A 101 3.61 -13.47 2.32
CA VAL A 101 4.74 -12.68 1.82
C VAL A 101 5.75 -13.65 1.23
N TYR A 102 6.18 -13.40 0.00
CA TYR A 102 7.08 -14.32 -0.69
C TYR A 102 8.42 -14.46 0.03
N PRO A 103 8.89 -15.71 0.30
CA PRO A 103 10.12 -15.96 1.07
C PRO A 103 11.38 -15.35 0.44
N TRP A 104 11.44 -15.22 -0.88
CA TRP A 104 12.60 -14.64 -1.56
C TRP A 104 12.88 -13.18 -1.14
N PHE A 105 11.86 -12.44 -0.69
CA PHE A 105 12.03 -11.08 -0.22
C PHE A 105 12.87 -11.00 1.07
N THR A 106 12.87 -12.05 1.90
CA THR A 106 13.69 -12.09 3.12
C THR A 106 15.18 -12.28 2.82
N GLN A 107 15.52 -12.73 1.61
CA GLN A 107 16.90 -12.98 1.15
C GLN A 107 17.53 -11.77 0.43
N LYS A 108 16.90 -10.60 0.51
CA LYS A 108 17.40 -9.37 -0.11
C LYS A 108 18.81 -9.04 0.37
N LYS A 109 19.68 -8.65 -0.56
CA LYS A 109 21.10 -8.35 -0.30
C LYS A 109 21.34 -6.87 0.03
N ARG A 110 20.48 -5.98 -0.44
CA ARG A 110 20.59 -4.53 -0.30
C ARG A 110 19.43 -3.95 0.51
N PRO A 111 19.56 -2.72 1.04
CA PRO A 111 18.45 -2.02 1.66
C PRO A 111 17.26 -1.93 0.69
N ALA A 112 16.09 -2.36 1.16
CA ALA A 112 14.86 -2.36 0.37
C ALA A 112 14.03 -1.11 0.63
N VAL A 113 13.55 -0.48 -0.44
CA VAL A 113 12.53 0.57 -0.41
C VAL A 113 11.24 -0.01 -0.98
N ILE A 114 10.19 -0.12 -0.19
CA ILE A 114 8.88 -0.50 -0.71
C ILE A 114 8.17 0.77 -1.20
N ILE A 115 7.71 0.76 -2.47
CA ILE A 115 6.94 1.86 -3.04
C ILE A 115 5.63 1.33 -3.59
N SER A 116 4.50 1.63 -2.93
CA SER A 116 3.22 1.00 -3.22
C SER A 116 2.05 1.98 -3.31
N ALA A 117 1.08 1.65 -4.15
CA ALA A 117 -0.23 2.30 -4.18
C ALA A 117 -1.18 1.79 -3.06
N SER A 118 -0.75 0.82 -2.26
CA SER A 118 -1.53 0.27 -1.15
C SER A 118 -1.62 1.25 0.02
N PRO A 119 -2.64 1.09 0.88
CA PRO A 119 -2.86 1.99 2.02
C PRO A 119 -1.74 1.95 3.06
N ASP A 120 -1.39 3.11 3.60
CA ASP A 120 -0.41 3.32 4.66
C ASP A 120 -0.68 2.46 5.89
N PHE A 121 -1.89 2.51 6.43
CA PHE A 121 -2.26 1.78 7.64
C PHE A 121 -2.08 0.24 7.53
N LEU A 122 -2.10 -0.31 6.32
CA LEU A 122 -1.78 -1.72 6.09
C LEU A 122 -0.27 -1.94 6.03
N LEU A 123 0.43 -1.11 5.25
CA LEU A 123 1.84 -1.33 4.99
C LEU A 123 2.73 -0.93 6.16
N GLU A 124 2.32 0.03 6.99
CA GLU A 124 3.01 0.39 8.24
C GLU A 124 3.03 -0.78 9.23
N GLU A 125 1.91 -1.49 9.38
CA GLU A 125 1.87 -2.68 10.24
C GLU A 125 2.78 -3.79 9.68
N LEU A 126 2.81 -3.98 8.36
CA LEU A 126 3.73 -4.92 7.73
C LEU A 126 5.19 -4.48 7.89
N GLN A 127 5.48 -3.20 7.67
CA GLN A 127 6.80 -2.61 7.85
C GLN A 127 7.35 -2.91 9.25
N ARG A 128 6.51 -2.68 10.27
CA ARG A 128 6.84 -2.96 11.66
C ARG A 128 7.16 -4.44 11.90
N ARG A 129 6.38 -5.36 11.30
CA ARG A 129 6.56 -6.81 11.46
C ARG A 129 7.81 -7.34 10.77
N LEU A 130 8.13 -6.80 9.61
CA LEU A 130 9.28 -7.23 8.80
C LEU A 130 10.55 -6.41 9.09
N GLY A 131 10.50 -5.41 9.96
CA GLY A 131 11.64 -4.54 10.26
C GLY A 131 12.16 -3.78 9.03
N LEU A 132 11.24 -3.34 8.13
CA LEU A 132 11.64 -2.67 6.90
C LEU A 132 12.02 -1.22 7.16
N PRO A 133 13.18 -0.75 6.68
CA PRO A 133 13.62 0.61 6.97
C PRO A 133 12.86 1.68 6.19
N TYR A 134 12.42 1.37 4.97
CA TYR A 134 11.89 2.39 4.06
C TYR A 134 10.57 1.95 3.41
N LEU A 135 9.57 2.83 3.51
CA LEU A 135 8.24 2.63 2.94
C LEU A 135 7.70 3.95 2.38
N LEU A 136 7.29 3.93 1.11
CA LEU A 136 6.54 4.98 0.45
C LEU A 136 5.21 4.41 -0.04
N CYS A 137 4.08 4.90 0.48
CA CYS A 137 2.78 4.34 0.16
C CYS A 137 1.68 5.41 0.09
N THR A 138 0.46 5.02 -0.26
CA THR A 138 -0.66 5.94 -0.34
C THR A 138 -1.20 6.23 1.07
N GLN A 139 -1.17 7.49 1.47
CA GLN A 139 -1.66 7.93 2.77
C GLN A 139 -3.17 8.11 2.77
N HIS A 140 -3.83 7.69 3.87
CA HIS A 140 -5.27 7.79 4.03
C HIS A 140 -5.64 8.53 5.32
N ASN A 141 -6.67 9.34 5.24
CA ASN A 141 -7.32 9.88 6.43
C ASN A 141 -8.24 8.81 7.01
N LEU A 142 -7.89 8.24 8.15
CA LEU A 142 -8.66 7.15 8.79
C LEU A 142 -10.07 7.57 9.23
N LYS A 143 -10.32 8.89 9.44
CA LYS A 143 -11.64 9.42 9.81
C LYS A 143 -12.58 9.56 8.61
N THR A 144 -12.08 9.53 7.39
CA THR A 144 -12.90 9.72 6.17
C THR A 144 -12.69 8.65 5.12
N GLY A 145 -11.66 7.82 5.24
CA GLY A 145 -11.24 6.84 4.24
C GLY A 145 -10.59 7.45 2.98
N ARG A 146 -10.47 8.78 2.91
CA ARG A 146 -9.97 9.47 1.71
C ARG A 146 -8.45 9.47 1.67
N ILE A 147 -7.92 9.38 0.45
CA ILE A 147 -6.50 9.54 0.19
C ILE A 147 -6.08 10.98 0.50
N LEU A 148 -4.98 11.12 1.24
CA LEU A 148 -4.31 12.39 1.49
C LEU A 148 -3.32 12.67 0.36
N GLY A 149 -3.52 13.76 -0.36
CA GLY A 149 -2.71 14.10 -1.53
C GLY A 149 -3.00 13.21 -2.74
N GLN A 150 -1.96 12.61 -3.31
CA GLN A 150 -2.06 11.79 -4.52
C GLN A 150 -1.86 10.30 -4.21
N ASN A 151 -2.51 9.44 -5.01
CA ASN A 151 -2.29 8.00 -4.95
C ASN A 151 -0.85 7.67 -5.40
N CYS A 152 -0.10 6.90 -4.62
CA CYS A 152 1.29 6.53 -4.89
C CYS A 152 1.39 5.50 -6.04
N ARG A 153 1.12 5.96 -7.29
CA ARG A 153 1.09 5.12 -8.49
C ARG A 153 1.72 5.84 -9.68
N GLY A 154 2.35 5.07 -10.59
CA GLY A 154 2.97 5.62 -11.80
C GLY A 154 4.05 6.64 -11.46
N GLU A 155 3.99 7.81 -12.08
CA GLU A 155 4.96 8.90 -11.89
C GLU A 155 5.05 9.40 -10.44
N GLU A 156 3.95 9.31 -9.67
CA GLU A 156 3.95 9.68 -8.26
C GLU A 156 4.91 8.82 -7.42
N LYS A 157 5.09 7.54 -7.76
CA LYS A 157 6.11 6.69 -7.13
C LYS A 157 7.51 7.26 -7.32
N VAL A 158 7.83 7.63 -8.56
CA VAL A 158 9.14 8.20 -8.93
C VAL A 158 9.37 9.52 -8.23
N ARG A 159 8.36 10.41 -8.26
CA ARG A 159 8.43 11.72 -7.60
C ARG A 159 8.65 11.59 -6.09
N ARG A 160 7.94 10.69 -5.41
CA ARG A 160 8.14 10.44 -3.97
C ARG A 160 9.49 9.85 -3.66
N PHE A 161 9.97 8.92 -4.50
CA PHE A 161 11.30 8.35 -4.34
C PHE A 161 12.38 9.43 -4.40
N HIS A 162 12.42 10.24 -5.45
CA HIS A 162 13.42 11.29 -5.59
C HIS A 162 13.37 12.35 -4.48
N ARG A 163 12.18 12.63 -3.95
CA ARG A 163 12.03 13.55 -2.82
C ARG A 163 12.56 12.94 -1.52
N ALA A 164 12.29 11.65 -1.26
CA ALA A 164 12.68 11.00 -0.02
C ALA A 164 14.13 10.51 -0.02
N PHE A 165 14.70 10.21 -1.20
CA PHE A 165 16.01 9.62 -1.39
C PHE A 165 16.84 10.41 -2.42
N PRO A 166 17.16 11.68 -2.17
CA PRO A 166 17.95 12.49 -3.08
C PRO A 166 19.35 11.91 -3.23
N GLY A 167 19.80 11.67 -4.48
CA GLY A 167 21.13 11.15 -4.78
C GLY A 167 21.37 9.66 -4.54
N VAL A 168 20.37 8.92 -4.07
CA VAL A 168 20.50 7.47 -3.85
C VAL A 168 20.41 6.73 -5.18
N GLN A 169 21.36 5.80 -5.43
CA GLN A 169 21.38 4.97 -6.62
C GLN A 169 20.39 3.80 -6.49
N VAL A 170 19.49 3.66 -7.45
CA VAL A 170 18.64 2.49 -7.60
C VAL A 170 19.41 1.44 -8.40
N VAL A 171 19.55 0.23 -7.84
CA VAL A 171 20.24 -0.88 -8.50
C VAL A 171 19.25 -1.78 -9.21
N ASP A 172 18.24 -2.29 -8.48
CA ASP A 172 17.22 -3.16 -9.05
C ASP A 172 15.80 -2.64 -8.72
N VAL A 173 14.86 -2.89 -9.64
CA VAL A 173 13.45 -2.58 -9.47
C VAL A 173 12.63 -3.85 -9.68
N TYR A 174 11.95 -4.29 -8.63
CA TYR A 174 11.12 -5.50 -8.64
C TYR A 174 9.65 -5.10 -8.76
N ILE A 175 9.09 -5.36 -9.95
CA ILE A 175 7.67 -5.15 -10.26
C ILE A 175 7.19 -6.40 -10.98
N LEU A 176 6.17 -7.07 -10.47
CA LEU A 176 5.55 -8.15 -11.20
C LEU A 176 4.71 -7.55 -12.33
N GLN A 177 5.27 -7.48 -13.52
CA GLN A 177 4.47 -7.24 -14.71
C GLN A 177 3.77 -8.54 -15.07
N PHE A 178 2.44 -8.54 -15.06
CA PHE A 178 1.69 -9.52 -15.82
C PHE A 178 2.01 -9.32 -17.31
N THR A 179 3.03 -9.99 -17.81
CA THR A 179 3.19 -10.22 -19.25
C THR A 179 2.14 -11.26 -19.66
N GLY A 180 0.88 -10.85 -19.65
CA GLY A 180 -0.23 -11.54 -20.22
C GLY A 180 -0.61 -10.87 -21.52
N LEU A 181 -0.17 -11.44 -22.63
CA LEU A 181 -0.63 -11.21 -24.01
C LEU A 181 -0.66 -9.76 -24.51
N ALA A 182 0.44 -9.32 -25.13
CA ALA A 182 0.38 -8.56 -26.37
C ALA A 182 1.77 -8.53 -27.02
N ALA A 183 2.16 -9.61 -27.64
CA ALA A 183 3.13 -9.57 -28.73
C ALA A 183 2.53 -10.38 -29.88
N ARG A 184 1.70 -9.69 -30.69
CA ARG A 184 1.54 -9.93 -32.14
C ARG A 184 0.99 -8.66 -32.77
#